data_c8f576e99fa933ef695d7cb6a79fdeab
#
_entry.id   c8f576e99fa933ef695d7cb6a79fdeab
#
_cell.length_a   1.000
_cell.length_b   1.000
_cell.length_c   1.000
_cell.angle_alpha   90.00
_cell.angle_beta   90.00
_cell.angle_gamma   90.00
#
_symmetry.space_group_name_H-M   'P 1'
#
loop_
_entity.id
_entity.type
_entity.pdbx_description
1 polymer ?
#
loop_
_entity_poly.entity_id
_entity_poly.type
_entity_poly.pdbx_seq_one_letter_code
_entity_poly.pdbx_strand_id
1 'polypeptide(L)'
;MKYLIVGLGNIGAEYDMTRHNIGFRVADAIAARLGVRFETKRYGDVAMGRAKSAQIVLLKPSTYMNLSGEAVRYWMSTEKIPIERVLIIVDDLALPFGALRLKGKGSDAGHNGLKNIAQLLGSQSYARLRFGIGNDFPQGAQINYVLGRFSPEEEAQMPERLETFVDASIAFCLEGLASTMNRFNAK
;
A
#
# COMPACT_ATOMS: atom_id res chain seq x y z
N MET A 1 -16.51 9.12 -8.60
CA MET A 1 -15.23 8.74 -9.20
C MET A 1 -14.76 7.44 -8.61
N LYS A 2 -13.99 6.70 -9.38
CA LYS A 2 -13.50 5.39 -8.97
C LYS A 2 -11.99 5.46 -8.73
N TYR A 3 -11.55 4.87 -7.61
CA TYR A 3 -10.15 4.87 -7.18
C TYR A 3 -9.68 3.43 -7.00
N LEU A 4 -8.39 3.21 -7.23
CA LEU A 4 -7.75 1.93 -6.96
C LEU A 4 -6.74 2.11 -5.85
N ILE A 5 -6.94 1.40 -4.74
CA ILE A 5 -6.00 1.37 -3.63
C ILE A 5 -5.38 -0.01 -3.57
N VAL A 6 -4.06 -0.06 -3.68
CA VAL A 6 -3.31 -1.32 -3.76
C VAL A 6 -2.41 -1.44 -2.55
N GLY A 7 -2.61 -2.48 -1.74
CA GLY A 7 -1.67 -2.81 -0.68
C GLY A 7 -0.71 -3.88 -1.19
N LEU A 8 0.59 -3.60 -1.17
CA LEU A 8 1.58 -4.53 -1.68
C LEU A 8 2.03 -5.55 -0.63
N GLY A 9 2.32 -6.75 -1.07
CA GLY A 9 2.80 -7.84 -0.24
C GLY A 9 3.06 -9.07 -1.08
N ASN A 10 3.52 -10.13 -0.42
CA ASN A 10 3.71 -11.44 -1.03
C ASN A 10 2.64 -12.40 -0.53
N ILE A 11 2.13 -13.25 -1.43
CA ILE A 11 1.18 -14.29 -1.05
C ILE A 11 1.90 -15.44 -0.36
N GLY A 12 1.17 -16.16 0.49
CA GLY A 12 1.68 -17.32 1.19
C GLY A 12 1.73 -17.09 2.70
N ALA A 13 1.42 -18.14 3.47
CA ALA A 13 1.36 -18.04 4.92
C ALA A 13 2.72 -17.63 5.53
N GLU A 14 3.82 -17.99 4.87
CA GLU A 14 5.16 -17.64 5.33
C GLU A 14 5.45 -16.15 5.31
N TYR A 15 4.69 -15.38 4.53
CA TYR A 15 4.87 -13.94 4.42
C TYR A 15 3.87 -13.15 5.26
N ASP A 16 2.86 -13.81 5.82
CA ASP A 16 1.86 -13.15 6.64
C ASP A 16 2.51 -12.44 7.81
N MET A 17 2.06 -11.22 8.08
CA MET A 17 2.53 -10.40 9.22
C MET A 17 3.99 -9.97 9.12
N THR A 18 4.65 -10.17 7.97
CA THR A 18 6.01 -9.64 7.78
C THR A 18 5.95 -8.13 7.54
N ARG A 19 7.09 -7.46 7.73
CA ARG A 19 7.21 -6.02 7.47
C ARG A 19 6.87 -5.70 6.02
N HIS A 20 7.31 -6.55 5.09
CA HIS A 20 7.09 -6.35 3.66
C HIS A 20 5.61 -6.46 3.28
N ASN A 21 4.81 -7.11 4.10
CA ASN A 21 3.37 -7.28 3.87
C ASN A 21 2.51 -6.25 4.59
N ILE A 22 3.10 -5.17 5.10
CA ILE A 22 2.30 -4.15 5.80
C ILE A 22 1.22 -3.56 4.88
N GLY A 23 1.48 -3.48 3.57
CA GLY A 23 0.49 -3.01 2.62
C GLY A 23 -0.77 -3.87 2.62
N PHE A 24 -0.64 -5.19 2.74
CA PHE A 24 -1.79 -6.09 2.86
C PHE A 24 -2.60 -5.80 4.13
N ARG A 25 -1.91 -5.52 5.23
CA ARG A 25 -2.58 -5.23 6.51
C ARG A 25 -3.35 -3.93 6.45
N VAL A 26 -2.80 -2.91 5.80
CA VAL A 26 -3.51 -1.64 5.60
C VAL A 26 -4.73 -1.86 4.70
N ALA A 27 -4.59 -2.60 3.61
CA ALA A 27 -5.71 -2.91 2.72
C ALA A 27 -6.81 -3.65 3.47
N ASP A 28 -6.46 -4.64 4.31
CA ASP A 28 -7.43 -5.35 5.13
C ASP A 28 -8.15 -4.40 6.10
N ALA A 29 -7.42 -3.47 6.69
CA ALA A 29 -8.01 -2.48 7.61
C ALA A 29 -8.97 -1.53 6.88
N ILE A 30 -8.63 -1.14 5.64
CA ILE A 30 -9.54 -0.31 4.83
C ILE A 30 -10.82 -1.10 4.52
N ALA A 31 -10.69 -2.37 4.11
CA ALA A 31 -11.85 -3.20 3.82
C ALA A 31 -12.76 -3.33 5.06
N ALA A 32 -12.17 -3.51 6.23
CA ALA A 32 -12.94 -3.57 7.47
C ALA A 32 -13.68 -2.26 7.73
N ARG A 33 -13.04 -1.12 7.52
CA ARG A 33 -13.66 0.20 7.68
C ARG A 33 -14.84 0.38 6.73
N LEU A 34 -14.70 -0.08 5.47
CA LEU A 34 -15.76 0.05 4.47
C LEU A 34 -16.81 -1.04 4.56
N GLY A 35 -16.63 -2.03 5.43
CA GLY A 35 -17.57 -3.13 5.60
C GLY A 35 -17.62 -4.09 4.41
N VAL A 36 -16.52 -4.27 3.72
CA VAL A 36 -16.45 -5.13 2.53
C VAL A 36 -15.42 -6.24 2.73
N ARG A 37 -15.51 -7.27 1.90
CA ARG A 37 -14.65 -8.45 1.96
C ARG A 37 -13.90 -8.64 0.65
N PHE A 38 -12.68 -9.15 0.75
CA PHE A 38 -11.90 -9.52 -0.41
C PHE A 38 -12.40 -10.83 -1.01
N GLU A 39 -12.40 -10.87 -2.34
CA GLU A 39 -12.67 -12.09 -3.12
C GLU A 39 -11.48 -12.35 -4.01
N THR A 40 -11.13 -13.62 -4.21
CA THR A 40 -10.04 -14.01 -5.10
C THR A 40 -10.45 -13.76 -6.54
N LYS A 41 -9.68 -12.95 -7.24
CA LYS A 41 -9.89 -12.59 -8.63
C LYS A 41 -8.58 -12.76 -9.39
N ARG A 42 -8.57 -12.33 -10.65
CA ARG A 42 -7.36 -12.41 -11.46
C ARG A 42 -6.28 -11.48 -10.91
N TYR A 43 -5.10 -11.98 -10.70
CA TYR A 43 -3.90 -11.27 -10.20
C TYR A 43 -3.99 -10.80 -8.76
N GLY A 44 -5.07 -11.09 -8.03
CA GLY A 44 -5.12 -10.67 -6.64
C GLY A 44 -6.46 -10.87 -5.96
N ASP A 45 -6.49 -10.51 -4.70
CA ASP A 45 -7.73 -10.42 -3.94
C ASP A 45 -8.27 -9.00 -4.09
N VAL A 46 -9.56 -8.88 -4.36
CA VAL A 46 -10.20 -7.60 -4.66
C VAL A 46 -11.44 -7.41 -3.79
N ALA A 47 -11.60 -6.22 -3.25
CA ALA A 47 -12.82 -5.82 -2.54
C ALA A 47 -13.29 -4.50 -3.12
N MET A 48 -14.59 -4.34 -3.27
CA MET A 48 -15.16 -3.11 -3.81
C MET A 48 -16.05 -2.46 -2.77
N GLY A 49 -15.79 -1.20 -2.48
CA GLY A 49 -16.53 -0.46 -1.48
C GLY A 49 -16.76 0.98 -1.91
N ARG A 50 -17.28 1.74 -0.97
CA ARG A 50 -17.61 3.15 -1.21
C ARG A 50 -17.37 3.95 0.06
N ALA A 51 -16.75 5.11 -0.10
CA ALA A 51 -16.63 6.11 0.96
C ALA A 51 -17.25 7.39 0.42
N LYS A 52 -18.42 7.78 0.94
CA LYS A 52 -19.20 8.92 0.43
C LYS A 52 -19.40 8.77 -1.09
N SER A 53 -18.94 9.75 -1.87
CA SER A 53 -19.11 9.73 -3.33
C SER A 53 -18.05 8.92 -4.06
N ALA A 54 -17.02 8.46 -3.39
CA ALA A 54 -15.91 7.75 -4.02
C ALA A 54 -16.17 6.25 -4.04
N GLN A 55 -16.05 5.62 -5.21
CA GLN A 55 -16.02 4.18 -5.34
C GLN A 55 -14.56 3.73 -5.19
N ILE A 56 -14.32 2.72 -4.38
CA ILE A 56 -12.96 2.28 -4.06
C ILE A 56 -12.81 0.81 -4.39
N VAL A 57 -11.86 0.52 -5.28
CA VAL A 57 -11.44 -0.85 -5.58
C VAL A 57 -10.18 -1.10 -4.77
N LEU A 58 -10.24 -2.07 -3.85
CA LEU A 58 -9.10 -2.48 -3.04
C LEU A 58 -8.46 -3.71 -3.67
N LEU A 59 -7.14 -3.70 -3.82
CA LEU A 59 -6.41 -4.80 -4.42
C LEU A 59 -5.25 -5.22 -3.54
N LYS A 60 -5.17 -6.52 -3.26
CA LYS A 60 -3.97 -7.16 -2.71
C LYS A 60 -3.43 -8.07 -3.81
N PRO A 61 -2.36 -7.68 -4.51
CA PRO A 61 -1.82 -8.50 -5.60
C PRO A 61 -1.43 -9.90 -5.11
N SER A 62 -1.75 -10.91 -5.91
CA SER A 62 -1.34 -12.29 -5.65
C SER A 62 -0.11 -12.68 -6.49
N THR A 63 0.42 -11.72 -7.23
CA THR A 63 1.73 -11.82 -7.86
C THR A 63 2.77 -11.63 -6.76
N TYR A 64 3.92 -12.22 -6.83
CA TYR A 64 4.94 -11.86 -5.86
C TYR A 64 5.31 -10.38 -6.00
N MET A 65 5.95 -9.84 -4.95
CA MET A 65 6.22 -8.41 -4.84
C MET A 65 6.86 -7.83 -6.11
N ASN A 66 7.82 -8.53 -6.69
CA ASN A 66 8.53 -8.06 -7.87
C ASN A 66 7.70 -8.08 -9.16
N LEU A 67 6.46 -8.56 -9.10
CA LEU A 67 5.54 -8.58 -10.24
C LEU A 67 4.25 -7.80 -9.94
N SER A 68 4.28 -6.94 -8.94
CA SER A 68 3.10 -6.17 -8.50
C SER A 68 2.48 -5.34 -9.62
N GLY A 69 3.29 -4.85 -10.56
CA GLY A 69 2.81 -4.03 -11.68
C GLY A 69 1.84 -4.76 -12.60
N GLU A 70 1.96 -6.08 -12.72
CA GLU A 70 1.02 -6.86 -13.54
C GLU A 70 -0.41 -6.72 -13.01
N ALA A 71 -0.57 -6.85 -11.70
CA ALA A 71 -1.88 -6.74 -11.07
C ALA A 71 -2.42 -5.32 -11.15
N VAL A 72 -1.56 -4.33 -10.88
CA VAL A 72 -1.97 -2.92 -10.91
C VAL A 72 -2.44 -2.53 -12.30
N ARG A 73 -1.64 -2.85 -13.32
CA ARG A 73 -1.98 -2.52 -14.72
C ARG A 73 -3.30 -3.17 -15.13
N TYR A 74 -3.47 -4.45 -14.79
CA TYR A 74 -4.69 -5.19 -15.14
C TYR A 74 -5.93 -4.52 -14.54
N TRP A 75 -5.89 -4.20 -13.24
CA TRP A 75 -7.06 -3.66 -12.55
C TRP A 75 -7.35 -2.21 -12.91
N MET A 76 -6.30 -1.41 -13.21
CA MET A 76 -6.52 -0.07 -13.78
C MET A 76 -7.28 -0.15 -15.10
N SER A 77 -6.87 -1.07 -15.97
CA SER A 77 -7.50 -1.23 -17.29
C SER A 77 -8.91 -1.78 -17.16
N THR A 78 -9.09 -2.83 -16.38
CA THR A 78 -10.39 -3.49 -16.21
C THR A 78 -11.43 -2.55 -15.60
N GLU A 79 -11.04 -1.76 -14.60
CA GLU A 79 -11.95 -0.85 -13.91
C GLU A 79 -11.94 0.56 -14.47
N LYS A 80 -11.13 0.81 -15.50
CA LYS A 80 -11.01 2.11 -16.19
C LYS A 80 -10.62 3.21 -15.22
N ILE A 81 -9.58 2.95 -14.42
CA ILE A 81 -9.08 3.90 -13.42
C ILE A 81 -7.78 4.51 -13.93
N PRO A 82 -7.72 5.86 -14.08
CA PRO A 82 -6.48 6.51 -14.52
C PRO A 82 -5.45 6.53 -13.40
N ILE A 83 -4.19 6.74 -13.79
CA ILE A 83 -3.07 6.70 -12.86
C ILE A 83 -3.21 7.72 -11.72
N GLU A 84 -3.86 8.84 -11.96
CA GLU A 84 -4.07 9.89 -10.95
C GLU A 84 -4.98 9.43 -9.81
N ARG A 85 -5.73 8.36 -10.01
CA ARG A 85 -6.63 7.82 -8.99
C ARG A 85 -6.18 6.48 -8.45
N VAL A 86 -4.87 6.22 -8.55
CA VAL A 86 -4.25 5.01 -7.99
C VAL A 86 -3.43 5.39 -6.76
N LEU A 87 -3.58 4.64 -5.68
CA LEU A 87 -2.77 4.77 -4.47
C LEU A 87 -2.11 3.44 -4.17
N ILE A 88 -0.79 3.44 -4.07
CA ILE A 88 -0.01 2.24 -3.75
C ILE A 88 0.50 2.36 -2.31
N ILE A 89 0.23 1.34 -1.49
CA ILE A 89 0.64 1.30 -0.09
C ILE A 89 1.79 0.33 0.06
N VAL A 90 2.91 0.82 0.58
CA VAL A 90 4.16 0.06 0.65
C VAL A 90 4.90 0.28 1.97
N ASP A 91 5.77 -0.67 2.30
CA ASP A 91 6.75 -0.52 3.38
C ASP A 91 7.91 0.36 2.93
N ASP A 92 8.52 1.08 3.88
CA ASP A 92 9.64 1.98 3.59
C ASP A 92 10.70 1.90 4.69
N LEU A 93 11.88 1.42 4.32
CA LEU A 93 13.03 1.29 5.23
C LEU A 93 13.60 2.65 5.66
N ALA A 94 13.37 3.69 4.87
CA ALA A 94 13.95 5.01 5.15
C ALA A 94 13.19 5.79 6.24
N LEU A 95 12.03 5.29 6.66
CA LEU A 95 11.19 5.94 7.66
C LEU A 95 11.16 5.11 8.94
N PRO A 96 11.14 5.76 10.12
CA PRO A 96 11.00 5.01 11.37
C PRO A 96 9.65 4.30 11.44
N PHE A 97 9.56 3.30 12.31
CA PHE A 97 8.33 2.50 12.42
C PHE A 97 7.10 3.38 12.60
N GLY A 98 6.09 3.09 11.80
CA GLY A 98 4.79 3.74 11.91
C GLY A 98 4.70 5.12 11.31
N ALA A 99 5.82 5.67 10.82
CA ALA A 99 5.80 6.97 10.14
C ALA A 99 5.05 6.87 8.83
N LEU A 100 4.30 7.92 8.50
CA LEU A 100 3.50 7.99 7.28
C LEU A 100 4.08 9.04 6.34
N ARG A 101 4.25 8.66 5.08
CA ARG A 101 4.65 9.61 4.05
C ARG A 101 3.88 9.33 2.76
N LEU A 102 3.12 10.32 2.32
CA LEU A 102 2.40 10.26 1.05
C LEU A 102 3.15 11.10 0.03
N LYS A 103 3.43 10.52 -1.14
CA LYS A 103 4.06 11.24 -2.26
C LYS A 103 3.31 10.93 -3.55
N GLY A 104 3.27 11.90 -4.46
CA GLY A 104 2.61 11.74 -5.76
C GLY A 104 3.52 11.26 -6.86
N LYS A 105 4.84 11.25 -6.61
CA LYS A 105 5.85 10.83 -7.60
C LYS A 105 7.15 10.56 -6.87
N GLY A 106 8.11 9.98 -7.58
CA GLY A 106 9.45 9.77 -7.05
C GLY A 106 10.01 8.42 -7.42
N SER A 107 11.26 8.17 -7.00
CA SER A 107 11.94 6.91 -7.27
C SER A 107 11.31 5.78 -6.47
N ASP A 108 11.65 4.53 -6.84
CA ASP A 108 11.20 3.34 -6.12
C ASP A 108 11.96 3.10 -4.82
N ALA A 109 13.03 3.87 -4.57
CA ALA A 109 13.86 3.73 -3.36
C ALA A 109 14.37 2.29 -3.16
N GLY A 110 14.53 1.53 -4.24
CA GLY A 110 14.96 0.14 -4.18
C GLY A 110 13.85 -0.85 -3.87
N HIS A 111 12.61 -0.40 -3.75
CA HIS A 111 11.48 -1.30 -3.48
C HIS A 111 11.08 -2.02 -4.77
N ASN A 112 11.18 -3.35 -4.77
CA ASN A 112 10.97 -4.14 -5.98
C ASN A 112 9.54 -4.02 -6.54
N GLY A 113 8.54 -3.89 -5.67
CA GLY A 113 7.16 -3.70 -6.09
C GLY A 113 6.97 -2.39 -6.83
N LEU A 114 7.49 -1.29 -6.27
CA LEU A 114 7.40 0.02 -6.91
C LEU A 114 8.19 0.06 -8.22
N LYS A 115 9.33 -0.61 -8.26
CA LYS A 115 10.14 -0.69 -9.49
C LYS A 115 9.34 -1.34 -10.61
N ASN A 116 8.69 -2.46 -10.35
CA ASN A 116 7.90 -3.17 -11.35
C ASN A 116 6.67 -2.36 -11.77
N ILE A 117 6.01 -1.69 -10.82
CA ILE A 117 4.85 -0.84 -11.14
C ILE A 117 5.28 0.29 -12.07
N ALA A 118 6.37 1.00 -11.75
CA ALA A 118 6.85 2.09 -12.60
C ALA A 118 7.20 1.59 -14.00
N GLN A 119 7.81 0.42 -14.09
CA GLN A 119 8.19 -0.19 -15.36
C GLN A 119 6.97 -0.51 -16.21
N LEU A 120 5.95 -1.15 -15.63
CA LEU A 120 4.77 -1.57 -16.40
C LEU A 120 3.80 -0.44 -16.68
N LEU A 121 3.73 0.58 -15.82
CA LEU A 121 2.89 1.75 -16.08
C LEU A 121 3.63 2.79 -16.95
N GLY A 122 4.94 2.66 -17.10
CA GLY A 122 5.74 3.60 -17.87
C GLY A 122 5.87 4.97 -17.19
N SER A 123 5.70 5.03 -15.87
CA SER A 123 5.73 6.29 -15.14
C SER A 123 6.02 6.06 -13.66
N GLN A 124 6.69 7.03 -13.04
CA GLN A 124 6.87 7.10 -11.58
C GLN A 124 5.90 8.10 -10.95
N SER A 125 4.98 8.68 -11.73
CA SER A 125 4.04 9.70 -11.27
C SER A 125 2.72 9.06 -10.86
N TYR A 126 2.75 8.31 -9.76
CA TYR A 126 1.55 7.76 -9.11
C TYR A 126 1.69 7.94 -7.61
N ALA A 127 0.56 8.06 -6.92
CA ALA A 127 0.57 8.26 -5.48
C ALA A 127 1.01 7.01 -4.75
N ARG A 128 1.90 7.19 -3.76
CA ARG A 128 2.34 6.09 -2.91
C ARG A 128 2.29 6.53 -1.46
N LEU A 129 1.69 5.69 -0.64
CA LEU A 129 1.57 5.88 0.80
C LEU A 129 2.58 4.94 1.45
N ARG A 130 3.61 5.52 2.06
CA ARG A 130 4.73 4.77 2.63
C ARG A 130 4.53 4.55 4.12
N PHE A 131 4.62 3.30 4.52
CA PHE A 131 4.55 2.92 5.94
C PHE A 131 5.97 2.64 6.42
N GLY A 132 6.48 3.46 7.34
CA GLY A 132 7.82 3.30 7.87
C GLY A 132 7.97 2.01 8.64
N ILE A 133 8.99 1.22 8.30
CA ILE A 133 9.29 -0.03 9.01
C ILE A 133 10.64 0.01 9.72
N GLY A 134 11.38 1.12 9.58
CA GLY A 134 12.71 1.25 10.17
C GLY A 134 13.74 0.47 9.39
N ASN A 135 14.99 0.56 9.84
CA ASN A 135 16.11 -0.10 9.16
C ASN A 135 17.16 -0.62 10.15
N ASP A 136 16.71 -1.09 11.31
CA ASP A 136 17.61 -1.59 12.34
C ASP A 136 18.08 -3.01 12.00
N PHE A 137 19.03 -3.10 11.07
CA PHE A 137 19.62 -4.37 10.66
C PHE A 137 21.06 -4.14 10.17
N PRO A 138 21.93 -5.15 10.29
CA PRO A 138 23.29 -5.03 9.78
C PRO A 138 23.31 -5.02 8.24
N GLN A 139 24.38 -4.44 7.69
CA GLN A 139 24.55 -4.38 6.24
C GLN A 139 24.44 -5.77 5.64
N GLY A 140 23.70 -5.88 4.53
CA GLY A 140 23.48 -7.15 3.84
C GLY A 140 22.30 -7.95 4.37
N ALA A 141 21.65 -7.52 5.46
CA ALA A 141 20.53 -8.26 6.06
C ALA A 141 19.17 -7.67 5.67
N GLN A 142 19.10 -6.84 4.63
CA GLN A 142 17.87 -6.15 4.24
C GLN A 142 16.75 -7.14 3.90
N ILE A 143 17.02 -8.17 3.14
CA ILE A 143 16.01 -9.16 2.73
C ILE A 143 15.42 -9.83 3.97
N ASN A 144 16.27 -10.29 4.89
CA ASN A 144 15.78 -10.93 6.11
C ASN A 144 14.99 -9.97 6.97
N TYR A 145 15.37 -8.70 7.01
CA TYR A 145 14.65 -7.69 7.79
C TYR A 145 13.24 -7.46 7.27
N VAL A 146 13.10 -7.23 5.97
CA VAL A 146 11.76 -6.94 5.40
C VAL A 146 10.86 -8.16 5.46
N LEU A 147 11.41 -9.36 5.40
CA LEU A 147 10.67 -10.62 5.51
C LEU A 147 10.51 -11.07 6.97
N GLY A 148 11.04 -10.30 7.92
CA GLY A 148 10.86 -10.55 9.34
C GLY A 148 9.60 -9.89 9.86
N ARG A 149 9.27 -10.21 11.12
CA ARG A 149 8.06 -9.67 11.77
C ARG A 149 8.39 -8.43 12.57
N PHE A 150 7.35 -7.62 12.80
CA PHE A 150 7.45 -6.50 13.72
C PHE A 150 7.68 -7.00 15.15
N SER A 151 8.35 -6.18 15.96
CA SER A 151 8.55 -6.52 17.37
C SER A 151 7.22 -6.47 18.13
N PRO A 152 7.16 -7.10 19.33
CA PRO A 152 5.95 -6.98 20.15
C PRO A 152 5.58 -5.54 20.49
N GLU A 153 6.57 -4.68 20.70
CA GLU A 153 6.33 -3.26 21.00
C GLU A 153 5.74 -2.54 19.80
N GLU A 154 6.22 -2.87 18.60
CA GLU A 154 5.67 -2.32 17.35
C GLU A 154 4.26 -2.83 17.11
N GLU A 155 4.01 -4.12 17.33
CA GLU A 155 2.67 -4.67 17.16
C GLU A 155 1.66 -4.06 18.14
N ALA A 156 2.09 -3.67 19.33
CA ALA A 156 1.21 -3.01 20.29
C ALA A 156 0.71 -1.66 19.77
N GLN A 157 1.49 -0.99 18.92
CA GLN A 157 1.12 0.29 18.32
C GLN A 157 0.37 0.12 17.00
N MET A 158 0.33 -1.08 16.45
CA MET A 158 -0.19 -1.31 15.11
C MET A 158 -1.65 -0.90 14.92
N PRO A 159 -2.59 -1.21 15.86
CA PRO A 159 -3.99 -0.83 15.64
C PRO A 159 -4.15 0.68 15.40
N GLU A 160 -3.47 1.51 16.20
CA GLU A 160 -3.53 2.96 16.05
C GLU A 160 -2.90 3.42 14.74
N ARG A 161 -1.76 2.82 14.38
CA ARG A 161 -1.08 3.18 13.12
C ARG A 161 -1.91 2.80 11.91
N LEU A 162 -2.53 1.62 11.92
CA LEU A 162 -3.38 1.19 10.81
C LEU A 162 -4.56 2.15 10.64
N GLU A 163 -5.17 2.62 11.74
CA GLU A 163 -6.26 3.60 11.67
C GLU A 163 -5.82 4.87 10.94
N THR A 164 -4.62 5.38 11.26
CA THR A 164 -4.10 6.56 10.60
C THR A 164 -3.91 6.34 9.10
N PHE A 165 -3.41 5.17 8.71
CA PHE A 165 -3.21 4.86 7.29
C PHE A 165 -4.53 4.66 6.57
N VAL A 166 -5.54 4.11 7.23
CA VAL A 166 -6.90 4.02 6.66
C VAL A 166 -7.46 5.42 6.45
N ASP A 167 -7.33 6.30 7.44
CA ASP A 167 -7.80 7.67 7.33
C ASP A 167 -7.13 8.41 6.15
N ALA A 168 -5.81 8.26 6.01
CA ALA A 168 -5.08 8.89 4.92
C ALA A 168 -5.51 8.35 3.56
N SER A 169 -5.72 7.04 3.47
CA SER A 169 -6.12 6.40 2.21
C SER A 169 -7.51 6.89 1.76
N ILE A 170 -8.44 6.97 2.68
CA ILE A 170 -9.80 7.47 2.37
C ILE A 170 -9.73 8.96 2.05
N ALA A 171 -8.94 9.73 2.78
CA ALA A 171 -8.77 11.16 2.51
C ALA A 171 -8.23 11.41 1.11
N PHE A 172 -7.30 10.58 0.64
CA PHE A 172 -6.78 10.67 -0.72
C PHE A 172 -7.93 10.61 -1.74
N CYS A 173 -8.87 9.70 -1.54
CA CYS A 173 -10.02 9.55 -2.44
C CYS A 173 -10.99 10.71 -2.35
N LEU A 174 -11.16 11.32 -1.18
CA LEU A 174 -12.17 12.36 -0.95
C LEU A 174 -11.65 13.77 -1.12
N GLU A 175 -10.38 14.00 -0.78
CA GLU A 175 -9.80 15.34 -0.75
C GLU A 175 -8.68 15.55 -1.77
N GLY A 176 -8.16 14.48 -2.34
CA GLY A 176 -7.06 14.55 -3.29
C GLY A 176 -5.68 14.50 -2.64
N LEU A 177 -4.67 14.43 -3.49
CA LEU A 177 -3.28 14.24 -3.07
C LEU A 177 -2.76 15.38 -2.20
N ALA A 178 -2.88 16.62 -2.67
CA ALA A 178 -2.28 17.77 -2.00
C ALA A 178 -2.84 17.98 -0.58
N SER A 179 -4.15 17.93 -0.44
CA SER A 179 -4.81 18.10 0.86
C SER A 179 -4.40 16.98 1.83
N THR A 180 -4.36 15.74 1.34
CA THR A 180 -4.00 14.60 2.16
C THR A 180 -2.54 14.70 2.60
N MET A 181 -1.64 15.11 1.70
CA MET A 181 -0.24 15.32 2.07
C MET A 181 -0.11 16.36 3.18
N ASN A 182 -0.83 17.47 3.07
CA ASN A 182 -0.78 18.52 4.09
C ASN A 182 -1.26 18.03 5.45
N ARG A 183 -2.30 17.21 5.47
CA ARG A 183 -2.88 16.72 6.73
C ARG A 183 -2.03 15.64 7.40
N PHE A 184 -1.39 14.78 6.63
CA PHE A 184 -0.77 13.57 7.18
C PHE A 184 0.75 13.58 7.18
N ASN A 185 1.40 14.22 6.20
CA ASN A 185 2.87 14.21 6.12
C ASN A 185 3.56 15.05 7.17
N ALA A 186 2.89 16.06 7.71
CA ALA A 186 3.49 17.02 8.62
C ALA A 186 3.59 16.53 10.07
N LYS A 187 3.22 15.29 10.32
CA LYS A 187 3.15 14.75 11.69
C LYS A 187 4.26 13.76 11.98
#